data_fd2e8cc8ef7ea99c3c22be724b979a8e
#
_entry.id   fd2e8cc8ef7ea99c3c22be724b979a8e
#
_cell.length_a   1.000
_cell.length_b   1.000
_cell.length_c   1.000
_cell.angle_alpha   90.00
_cell.angle_beta   90.00
_cell.angle_gamma   90.00
#
_symmetry.space_group_name_H-M   'P 1'
#
loop_
_entity.id
_entity.type
_entity.pdbx_description
1 polymer ?
#
loop_
_entity_poly.entity_id
_entity_poly.type
_entity_poly.pdbx_seq_one_letter_code
_entity_poly.pdbx_strand_id
1 'polypeptide(L)'
;MSQKVLVVDDEHSIVTLLKYNLETAGYEVVVAFDGDEALEKVESEQPDLIILDVMLPKKDGIDVCKTVRTNKNLVPILMLTAKNDEFDRVLGLELGADDYMTKPFSPREVVARVKAILRRSQFVKEVEEIDDDITIGSIRIRPDYFEVYKHNELLELTPKEFELLLYLIER
;
A
#
# COMPACT_ATOMS: atom_id res chain seq x y z
N MET A 1 17.68 7.98 -3.21
CA MET A 1 16.98 8.48 -2.02
C MET A 1 16.22 7.36 -1.33
N SER A 2 16.24 7.35 -0.02
CA SER A 2 15.52 6.34 0.75
C SER A 2 14.01 6.59 0.69
N GLN A 3 13.25 5.54 0.49
CA GLN A 3 11.80 5.61 0.59
C GLN A 3 11.40 5.67 2.07
N LYS A 4 10.33 6.39 2.34
CA LYS A 4 9.85 6.65 3.71
C LYS A 4 8.64 5.79 4.01
N VAL A 5 8.68 5.07 5.13
CA VAL A 5 7.59 4.22 5.61
C VAL A 5 7.06 4.79 6.93
N LEU A 6 5.76 5.00 6.99
CA LEU A 6 5.08 5.39 8.24
C LEU A 6 4.55 4.11 8.90
N VAL A 7 4.99 3.87 10.14
CA VAL A 7 4.53 2.73 10.95
C VAL A 7 3.55 3.23 12.00
N VAL A 8 2.34 2.72 11.99
CA VAL A 8 1.26 3.12 12.90
C VAL A 8 0.79 1.93 13.71
N ASP A 9 1.10 1.91 15.00
CA ASP A 9 0.68 0.87 15.94
C ASP A 9 0.77 1.45 17.35
N ASP A 10 -0.15 1.12 18.23
CA ASP A 10 -0.11 1.60 19.62
C ASP A 10 0.82 0.77 20.53
N GLU A 11 1.26 -0.40 20.05
CA GLU A 11 2.22 -1.23 20.77
C GLU A 11 3.65 -0.79 20.45
N HIS A 12 4.32 -0.20 21.44
CA HIS A 12 5.69 0.30 21.26
C HIS A 12 6.68 -0.78 20.84
N SER A 13 6.49 -2.00 21.34
CA SER A 13 7.37 -3.13 21.01
C SER A 13 7.29 -3.48 19.52
N ILE A 14 6.09 -3.43 18.93
CA ILE A 14 5.89 -3.69 17.49
C ILE A 14 6.52 -2.57 16.68
N VAL A 15 6.28 -1.32 17.06
CA VAL A 15 6.85 -0.17 16.35
C VAL A 15 8.38 -0.24 16.35
N THR A 16 8.99 -0.52 17.52
CA THR A 16 10.44 -0.64 17.64
C THR A 16 10.99 -1.76 16.74
N LEU A 17 10.32 -2.91 16.74
CA LEU A 17 10.72 -4.06 15.94
C LEU A 17 10.65 -3.75 14.45
N LEU A 18 9.56 -3.18 14.00
CA LEU A 18 9.37 -2.83 12.58
C LEU A 18 10.33 -1.73 12.15
N LYS A 19 10.50 -0.71 12.97
CA LYS A 19 11.43 0.37 12.68
C LYS A 19 12.85 -0.16 12.47
N TYR A 20 13.33 -1.00 13.38
CA TYR A 20 14.67 -1.59 13.30
C TYR A 20 14.82 -2.37 11.98
N ASN A 21 13.87 -3.25 11.68
CA ASN A 21 13.98 -4.11 10.49
C ASN A 21 13.87 -3.31 9.18
N LEU A 22 13.00 -2.31 9.14
CA LEU A 22 12.84 -1.46 7.96
C LEU A 22 14.06 -0.57 7.74
N GLU A 23 14.60 0.02 8.80
CA GLU A 23 15.82 0.84 8.69
C GLU A 23 17.01 -0.01 8.24
N THR A 24 17.12 -1.22 8.76
CA THR A 24 18.16 -2.17 8.33
C THR A 24 18.03 -2.51 6.84
N ALA A 25 16.81 -2.54 6.33
CA ALA A 25 16.55 -2.78 4.91
C ALA A 25 16.74 -1.55 4.02
N GLY A 26 17.08 -0.40 4.59
CA GLY A 26 17.37 0.82 3.84
C GLY A 26 16.25 1.84 3.75
N TYR A 27 15.17 1.67 4.50
CA TYR A 27 14.06 2.62 4.50
C TYR A 27 14.20 3.66 5.61
N GLU A 28 13.69 4.86 5.37
CA GLU A 28 13.51 5.86 6.40
C GLU A 28 12.17 5.57 7.08
N VAL A 29 12.12 5.61 8.41
CA VAL A 29 10.91 5.25 9.17
C VAL A 29 10.42 6.41 10.01
N VAL A 30 9.13 6.70 9.89
CA VAL A 30 8.40 7.64 10.73
C VAL A 30 7.37 6.83 11.50
N VAL A 31 7.09 7.18 12.75
CA VAL A 31 6.18 6.41 13.60
C VAL A 31 5.01 7.26 14.09
N ALA A 32 3.88 6.60 14.32
CA ALA A 32 2.70 7.17 14.95
C ALA A 32 2.07 6.10 15.85
N PHE A 33 1.50 6.52 16.98
CA PHE A 33 0.97 5.60 17.96
C PHE A 33 -0.56 5.61 18.07
N ASP A 34 -1.22 6.51 17.37
CA ASP A 34 -2.68 6.58 17.28
C ASP A 34 -3.11 7.10 15.90
N GLY A 35 -4.42 7.04 15.64
CA GLY A 35 -4.96 7.42 14.34
C GLY A 35 -4.84 8.91 14.03
N ASP A 36 -4.96 9.78 15.02
CA ASP A 36 -4.82 11.23 14.81
C ASP A 36 -3.38 11.59 14.48
N GLU A 37 -2.42 11.04 15.20
CA GLU A 37 -0.99 11.23 14.91
C GLU A 37 -0.64 10.69 13.53
N ALA A 38 -1.23 9.55 13.15
CA ALA A 38 -1.02 8.97 11.83
C ALA A 38 -1.43 9.94 10.72
N LEU A 39 -2.60 10.56 10.84
CA LEU A 39 -3.07 11.51 9.83
C LEU A 39 -2.19 12.76 9.76
N GLU A 40 -1.72 13.26 10.89
CA GLU A 40 -0.76 14.37 10.92
C GLU A 40 0.53 14.00 10.19
N LYS A 41 1.06 12.81 10.44
CA LYS A 41 2.31 12.35 9.81
C LYS A 41 2.15 12.11 8.32
N VAL A 42 0.98 11.65 7.88
CA VAL A 42 0.71 11.48 6.45
C VAL A 42 0.84 12.83 5.73
N GLU A 43 0.31 13.90 6.30
CA GLU A 43 0.40 15.22 5.70
C GLU A 43 1.79 15.83 5.80
N SER A 44 2.42 15.77 6.97
CA SER A 44 3.70 16.45 7.22
C SER A 44 4.90 15.72 6.61
N GLU A 45 4.87 14.40 6.60
CA GLU A 45 6.02 13.58 6.19
C GLU A 45 5.87 13.00 4.79
N GLN A 46 4.67 12.94 4.26
CA GLN A 46 4.36 12.38 2.93
C GLN A 46 5.05 11.04 2.68
N PRO A 47 4.72 10.00 3.50
CA PRO A 47 5.37 8.70 3.36
C PRO A 47 5.06 8.04 2.02
N ASP A 48 5.95 7.15 1.62
CA ASP A 48 5.78 6.35 0.40
C ASP A 48 4.93 5.11 0.64
N LEU A 49 4.76 4.71 1.91
CA LEU A 49 3.94 3.58 2.31
C LEU A 49 3.54 3.73 3.78
N ILE A 50 2.35 3.27 4.13
CA ILE A 50 1.87 3.25 5.51
C ILE A 50 1.66 1.81 5.95
N ILE A 51 2.26 1.42 7.09
CA ILE A 51 1.93 0.18 7.78
C ILE A 51 0.97 0.58 8.91
N LEU A 52 -0.25 0.07 8.88
CA LEU A 52 -1.35 0.60 9.68
C LEU A 52 -2.06 -0.51 10.45
N ASP A 53 -2.00 -0.45 11.79
CA ASP A 53 -2.76 -1.36 12.64
C ASP A 53 -4.25 -0.97 12.59
N VAL A 54 -5.12 -1.96 12.49
CA VAL A 54 -6.57 -1.75 12.51
C VAL A 54 -7.03 -1.28 13.89
N MET A 55 -6.50 -1.87 14.94
CA MET A 55 -6.89 -1.59 16.34
C MET A 55 -6.05 -0.48 16.94
N LEU A 56 -6.48 0.76 16.76
CA LEU A 56 -5.79 1.95 17.27
C LEU A 56 -6.66 2.74 18.22
N PRO A 57 -6.06 3.43 19.22
CA PRO A 57 -6.80 4.40 20.01
C PRO A 57 -7.15 5.65 19.22
N LYS A 58 -8.14 6.39 19.67
CA LYS A 58 -8.68 7.63 19.09
C LYS A 58 -9.40 7.39 17.77
N LYS A 59 -8.65 7.10 16.70
CA LYS A 59 -9.20 6.71 15.40
C LYS A 59 -8.63 5.36 15.01
N ASP A 60 -9.48 4.40 14.67
CA ASP A 60 -8.99 3.08 14.27
C ASP A 60 -8.35 3.14 12.85
N GLY A 61 -7.66 2.05 12.50
CA GLY A 61 -6.94 1.99 11.22
C GLY A 61 -7.86 2.08 10.01
N ILE A 62 -9.08 1.58 10.12
CA ILE A 62 -10.06 1.65 9.03
C ILE A 62 -10.44 3.11 8.78
N ASP A 63 -10.70 3.87 9.85
CA ASP A 63 -11.01 5.30 9.74
C ASP A 63 -9.84 6.09 9.15
N VAL A 64 -8.62 5.77 9.54
CA VAL A 64 -7.41 6.40 8.98
C VAL A 64 -7.32 6.12 7.48
N CYS A 65 -7.49 4.87 7.07
CA CYS A 65 -7.45 4.48 5.66
C CYS A 65 -8.52 5.23 4.87
N LYS A 66 -9.74 5.27 5.37
CA LYS A 66 -10.86 5.97 4.74
C LYS A 66 -10.57 7.45 4.57
N THR A 67 -10.03 8.10 5.61
CA THR A 67 -9.70 9.53 5.56
C THR A 67 -8.61 9.82 4.54
N VAL A 68 -7.56 8.98 4.51
CA VAL A 68 -6.47 9.13 3.54
C VAL A 68 -7.00 9.04 2.11
N ARG A 69 -7.87 8.07 1.83
CA ARG A 69 -8.45 7.90 0.50
C ARG A 69 -9.44 9.01 0.15
N THR A 70 -10.22 9.49 1.11
CA THR A 70 -11.14 10.62 0.91
C THR A 70 -10.38 11.89 0.52
N ASN A 71 -9.17 12.07 1.06
CA ASN A 71 -8.30 13.20 0.71
C ASN A 71 -7.57 12.99 -0.63
N LYS A 72 -7.95 11.98 -1.39
CA LYS A 72 -7.37 11.62 -2.70
C LYS A 72 -5.89 11.28 -2.63
N ASN A 73 -5.42 10.85 -1.47
CA ASN A 73 -4.05 10.38 -1.30
C ASN A 73 -4.01 8.88 -1.61
N LEU A 74 -3.24 8.50 -2.60
CA LEU A 74 -3.12 7.12 -3.08
C LEU A 74 -1.93 6.37 -2.48
N VAL A 75 -1.35 6.88 -1.40
CA VAL A 75 -0.22 6.22 -0.75
C VAL A 75 -0.58 4.76 -0.44
N PRO A 76 0.31 3.79 -0.75
CA PRO A 76 0.06 2.39 -0.44
C PRO A 76 -0.12 2.16 1.05
N ILE A 77 -1.07 1.32 1.42
CA ILE A 77 -1.38 1.00 2.81
C ILE A 77 -1.33 -0.51 3.01
N LEU A 78 -0.49 -0.96 3.94
CA LEU A 78 -0.42 -2.34 4.42
C LEU A 78 -1.11 -2.39 5.78
N MET A 79 -2.26 -3.08 5.86
CA MET A 79 -3.03 -3.20 7.09
C MET A 79 -2.51 -4.35 7.96
N LEU A 80 -2.42 -4.13 9.27
CA LEU A 80 -2.13 -5.17 10.25
C LEU A 80 -3.41 -5.49 11.00
N THR A 81 -3.83 -6.75 10.97
CA THR A 81 -5.09 -7.20 11.58
C THR A 81 -4.86 -8.30 12.60
N ALA A 82 -5.79 -8.48 13.52
CA ALA A 82 -5.77 -9.61 14.43
C ALA A 82 -6.08 -10.90 13.67
N LYS A 83 -5.52 -12.00 14.14
CA LYS A 83 -5.79 -13.31 13.55
C LYS A 83 -7.28 -13.62 13.60
N ASN A 84 -7.83 -14.13 12.50
CA ASN A 84 -9.23 -14.50 12.33
C ASN A 84 -10.21 -13.32 12.20
N ASP A 85 -9.73 -12.14 11.93
CA ASP A 85 -10.59 -10.98 11.70
C ASP A 85 -10.83 -10.78 10.20
N GLU A 86 -11.64 -11.67 9.61
CA GLU A 86 -11.95 -11.61 8.17
C GLU A 86 -12.75 -10.36 7.80
N PHE A 87 -13.61 -9.90 8.69
CA PHE A 87 -14.44 -8.72 8.45
C PHE A 87 -13.58 -7.48 8.24
N ASP A 88 -12.61 -7.25 9.13
CA ASP A 88 -11.71 -6.09 9.02
C ASP A 88 -10.81 -6.19 7.79
N ARG A 89 -10.40 -7.40 7.40
CA ARG A 89 -9.61 -7.63 6.19
C ARG A 89 -10.38 -7.23 4.94
N VAL A 90 -11.61 -7.72 4.81
CA VAL A 90 -12.47 -7.43 3.66
C VAL A 90 -12.77 -5.93 3.60
N LEU A 91 -13.15 -5.34 4.74
CA LEU A 91 -13.47 -3.93 4.82
C LEU A 91 -12.27 -3.05 4.48
N GLY A 92 -11.08 -3.39 4.99
CA GLY A 92 -9.86 -2.66 4.69
C GLY A 92 -9.53 -2.65 3.19
N LEU A 93 -9.65 -3.80 2.53
CA LEU A 93 -9.42 -3.90 1.09
C LEU A 93 -10.47 -3.14 0.29
N GLU A 94 -11.73 -3.19 0.69
CA GLU A 94 -12.81 -2.44 0.04
C GLU A 94 -12.61 -0.93 0.18
N LEU A 95 -12.03 -0.48 1.30
CA LEU A 95 -11.77 0.94 1.54
C LEU A 95 -10.47 1.42 0.89
N GLY A 96 -9.72 0.53 0.27
CA GLY A 96 -8.54 0.93 -0.52
C GLY A 96 -7.20 0.58 0.08
N ALA A 97 -7.12 -0.34 1.05
CA ALA A 97 -5.84 -0.89 1.48
C ALA A 97 -5.24 -1.76 0.37
N ASP A 98 -3.94 -1.72 0.22
CA ASP A 98 -3.26 -2.45 -0.86
C ASP A 98 -2.95 -3.89 -0.49
N ASP A 99 -2.77 -4.17 0.79
CA ASP A 99 -2.49 -5.51 1.28
C ASP A 99 -2.81 -5.54 2.78
N TYR A 100 -2.79 -6.74 3.35
CA TYR A 100 -2.97 -6.92 4.79
C TYR A 100 -2.10 -8.07 5.29
N MET A 101 -1.77 -8.02 6.58
CA MET A 101 -1.10 -9.12 7.27
C MET A 101 -1.79 -9.37 8.60
N THR A 102 -1.81 -10.62 9.02
CA THR A 102 -2.37 -11.00 10.33
C THR A 102 -1.27 -11.06 11.39
N LYS A 103 -1.59 -10.61 12.59
CA LYS A 103 -0.72 -10.80 13.76
C LYS A 103 -0.90 -12.21 14.33
N PRO A 104 0.13 -12.90 14.80
CA PRO A 104 1.53 -12.49 14.80
C PRO A 104 2.17 -12.61 13.42
N PHE A 105 3.12 -11.74 13.13
CA PHE A 105 3.82 -11.73 11.85
C PHE A 105 5.33 -11.80 12.06
N SER A 106 6.04 -12.20 11.00
CA SER A 106 7.49 -12.15 10.97
C SER A 106 7.96 -10.79 10.45
N PRO A 107 8.93 -10.12 11.08
CA PRO A 107 9.48 -8.86 10.54
C PRO A 107 10.03 -9.04 9.12
N ARG A 108 10.57 -10.20 8.79
CA ARG A 108 11.01 -10.52 7.43
C ARG A 108 9.87 -10.45 6.43
N GLU A 109 8.72 -10.99 6.81
CA GLU A 109 7.54 -10.99 5.96
C GLU A 109 7.05 -9.57 5.71
N VAL A 110 7.05 -8.72 6.76
CA VAL A 110 6.66 -7.31 6.62
C VAL A 110 7.59 -6.60 5.63
N VAL A 111 8.90 -6.76 5.80
CA VAL A 111 9.88 -6.13 4.90
C VAL A 111 9.68 -6.61 3.46
N ALA A 112 9.44 -7.90 3.25
CA ALA A 112 9.22 -8.45 1.92
C ALA A 112 7.96 -7.87 1.27
N ARG A 113 6.88 -7.71 2.01
CA ARG A 113 5.64 -7.11 1.50
C ARG A 113 5.82 -5.62 1.20
N VAL A 114 6.53 -4.90 2.07
CA VAL A 114 6.85 -3.48 1.85
C VAL A 114 7.62 -3.31 0.53
N LYS A 115 8.64 -4.12 0.31
CA LYS A 115 9.41 -4.08 -0.93
C LYS A 115 8.53 -4.35 -2.16
N ALA A 116 7.67 -5.35 -2.08
CA ALA A 116 6.78 -5.71 -3.18
C ALA A 116 5.78 -4.58 -3.50
N ILE A 117 5.18 -3.99 -2.48
CA ILE A 117 4.19 -2.91 -2.63
C ILE A 117 4.85 -1.66 -3.23
N LEU A 118 6.01 -1.28 -2.70
CA LEU A 118 6.73 -0.09 -3.18
C LEU A 118 7.23 -0.26 -4.61
N ARG A 119 7.63 -1.46 -4.99
CA ARG A 119 8.05 -1.75 -6.36
C ARG A 119 6.88 -1.58 -7.33
N ARG A 120 5.70 -2.08 -7.01
CA ARG A 120 4.49 -1.92 -7.84
C ARG A 120 4.11 -0.44 -7.97
N SER A 121 4.12 0.28 -6.88
CA SER A 121 3.79 1.71 -6.85
C SER A 121 4.74 2.53 -7.72
N GLN A 122 6.03 2.25 -7.63
CA GLN A 122 7.05 2.95 -8.42
C GLN A 122 6.88 2.64 -9.92
N PHE A 123 6.59 1.40 -10.26
CA PHE A 123 6.37 1.00 -11.65
C PHE A 123 5.21 1.78 -12.29
N VAL A 124 4.10 1.91 -11.58
CA VAL A 124 2.93 2.67 -12.07
C VAL A 124 3.31 4.13 -12.30
N LYS A 125 4.07 4.74 -11.40
CA LYS A 125 4.53 6.13 -11.55
C LYS A 125 5.44 6.30 -12.77
N GLU A 126 6.38 5.38 -12.98
CA GLU A 126 7.29 5.43 -14.12
C GLU A 126 6.55 5.32 -15.44
N VAL A 127 5.54 4.47 -15.50
CA VAL A 127 4.70 4.30 -16.68
C VAL A 127 3.93 5.57 -16.99
N GLU A 128 3.36 6.23 -15.98
CA GLU A 128 2.64 7.49 -16.15
C GLU A 128 3.54 8.60 -16.67
N GLU A 129 4.81 8.60 -16.33
CA GLU A 129 5.78 9.61 -16.75
C GLU A 129 6.27 9.41 -18.19
N ILE A 130 6.30 8.16 -18.68
CA ILE A 130 6.91 7.83 -19.97
C ILE A 130 5.89 7.86 -21.10
N ASP A 131 4.72 7.28 -20.92
CA ASP A 131 3.68 7.21 -21.96
C ASP A 131 2.34 6.90 -21.31
N ASP A 132 1.27 7.39 -21.93
CA ASP A 132 -0.10 7.09 -21.49
C ASP A 132 -0.47 5.63 -21.71
N ASP A 133 0.15 4.98 -22.72
CA ASP A 133 -0.19 3.62 -23.10
C ASP A 133 1.02 2.70 -23.06
N ILE A 134 0.79 1.47 -22.58
CA ILE A 134 1.77 0.39 -22.67
C ILE A 134 1.30 -0.58 -23.75
N THR A 135 2.17 -0.91 -24.71
CA THR A 135 1.84 -1.88 -25.73
C THR A 135 2.82 -3.06 -25.69
N ILE A 136 2.29 -4.26 -25.54
CA ILE A 136 3.08 -5.50 -25.54
C ILE A 136 2.39 -6.46 -26.52
N GLY A 137 3.02 -6.68 -27.70
CA GLY A 137 2.43 -7.51 -28.72
C GLY A 137 1.06 -6.99 -29.15
N SER A 138 0.01 -7.78 -28.94
CA SER A 138 -1.38 -7.41 -29.25
C SER A 138 -2.12 -6.78 -28.07
N ILE A 139 -1.46 -6.64 -26.91
CA ILE A 139 -2.05 -6.09 -25.69
C ILE A 139 -1.66 -4.63 -25.54
N ARG A 140 -2.65 -3.77 -25.36
CA ARG A 140 -2.45 -2.36 -25.09
C ARG A 140 -3.07 -2.02 -23.74
N ILE A 141 -2.30 -1.39 -22.87
CA ILE A 141 -2.73 -1.04 -21.51
C ILE A 141 -2.73 0.48 -21.37
N ARG A 142 -3.83 1.02 -20.89
CA ARG A 142 -3.95 2.45 -20.57
C ARG A 142 -4.08 2.62 -19.06
N PRO A 143 -2.97 2.78 -18.34
CA PRO A 143 -2.99 2.81 -16.86
C PRO A 143 -3.87 3.90 -16.28
N ASP A 144 -3.90 5.08 -16.88
CA ASP A 144 -4.68 6.23 -16.41
C ASP A 144 -6.18 5.96 -16.39
N TYR A 145 -6.66 5.09 -17.28
CA TYR A 145 -8.08 4.77 -17.42
C TYR A 145 -8.41 3.37 -16.94
N PHE A 146 -7.42 2.63 -16.42
CA PHE A 146 -7.58 1.24 -16.02
C PHE A 146 -8.16 0.37 -17.14
N GLU A 147 -7.73 0.63 -18.36
CA GLU A 147 -8.20 -0.08 -19.55
C GLU A 147 -7.12 -0.97 -20.13
N VAL A 148 -7.51 -2.16 -20.58
CA VAL A 148 -6.64 -3.11 -21.29
C VAL A 148 -7.33 -3.51 -22.58
N TYR A 149 -6.60 -3.41 -23.70
CA TYR A 149 -7.09 -3.79 -25.01
C TYR A 149 -6.28 -4.97 -25.54
N LYS A 150 -6.97 -5.90 -26.18
CA LYS A 150 -6.34 -7.00 -26.91
C LYS A 150 -6.92 -7.02 -28.32
N HIS A 151 -6.07 -6.90 -29.35
CA HIS A 151 -6.49 -6.80 -30.74
C HIS A 151 -7.52 -5.67 -30.96
N ASN A 152 -7.34 -4.55 -30.25
CA ASN A 152 -8.23 -3.37 -30.25
C ASN A 152 -9.61 -3.61 -29.63
N GLU A 153 -9.79 -4.72 -28.89
CA GLU A 153 -11.00 -4.96 -28.12
C GLU A 153 -10.75 -4.69 -26.64
N LEU A 154 -11.64 -3.93 -26.01
CA LEU A 154 -11.55 -3.62 -24.59
C LEU A 154 -11.80 -4.87 -23.77
N LEU A 155 -10.87 -5.16 -22.84
CA LEU A 155 -11.02 -6.25 -21.88
C LEU A 155 -11.54 -5.68 -20.57
N GLU A 156 -12.57 -6.32 -19.99
CA GLU A 156 -13.09 -5.94 -18.70
C GLU A 156 -12.29 -6.65 -17.61
N LEU A 157 -11.57 -5.88 -16.81
CA LEU A 157 -10.78 -6.39 -15.70
C LEU A 157 -11.19 -5.71 -14.41
N THR A 158 -11.18 -6.48 -13.30
CA THR A 158 -11.34 -5.88 -11.97
C THR A 158 -10.06 -5.09 -11.66
N PRO A 159 -10.10 -4.12 -10.72
CA PRO A 159 -8.90 -3.38 -10.32
C PRO A 159 -7.76 -4.31 -9.90
N LYS A 160 -8.05 -5.40 -9.19
CA LYS A 160 -7.03 -6.37 -8.79
C LYS A 160 -6.41 -7.10 -9.98
N GLU A 161 -7.22 -7.49 -10.95
CA GLU A 161 -6.72 -8.14 -12.17
C GLU A 161 -5.82 -7.19 -12.95
N PHE A 162 -6.18 -5.92 -13.03
CA PHE A 162 -5.39 -4.90 -13.69
C PHE A 162 -4.04 -4.70 -12.98
N GLU A 163 -4.03 -4.62 -11.66
CA GLU A 163 -2.80 -4.51 -10.87
C GLU A 163 -1.90 -5.72 -11.06
N LEU A 164 -2.48 -6.93 -11.08
CA LEU A 164 -1.73 -8.15 -11.30
C LEU A 164 -1.07 -8.15 -12.67
N LEU A 165 -1.79 -7.71 -13.70
CA LEU A 165 -1.26 -7.60 -15.05
C LEU A 165 -0.08 -6.64 -15.10
N LEU A 166 -0.19 -5.48 -14.49
CA LEU A 166 0.91 -4.51 -14.40
C LEU A 166 2.11 -5.10 -13.65
N TYR A 167 1.86 -5.84 -12.58
CA TYR A 167 2.91 -6.49 -11.83
C TYR A 167 3.68 -7.53 -12.66
N LEU A 168 2.95 -8.31 -13.47
CA LEU A 168 3.56 -9.32 -14.33
C LEU A 168 4.41 -8.68 -15.44
N ILE A 169 3.99 -7.54 -15.94
CA ILE A 169 4.73 -6.80 -16.96
C ILE A 169 6.04 -6.23 -16.41
N GLU A 170 6.06 -5.87 -15.12
CA GLU A 170 7.25 -5.33 -14.45
C GLU A 170 8.42 -6.31 -14.38
N ARG A 171 8.17 -7.61 -14.47
CA ARG A 171 9.23 -8.63 -14.40
C ARG A 171 10.11 -8.62 -15.65
#